data_6e7f295ff17d18f9da2023bf4cfc67a8
#
_entry.id   6e7f295ff17d18f9da2023bf4cfc67a8
#
_cell.length_a   1.000
_cell.length_b   1.000
_cell.length_c   1.000
_cell.angle_alpha   90.00
_cell.angle_beta   90.00
_cell.angle_gamma   90.00
#
_symmetry.space_group_name_H-M   'P 1'
#
loop_
_entity.id
_entity.type
_entity.pdbx_description
1 polymer ?
#
loop_
_entity_poly.entity_id
_entity_poly.type
_entity_poly.pdbx_seq_one_letter_code
_entity_poly.pdbx_strand_id
1 'polypeptide(L)'
;MLDNPITAPVLVITGEMVHNIIKELDQNKAVGPDLIHNKLLIKAVSIISEPLSILFNRSIDESTFPKLWKKAHVIPIFKKGDKHLCNNYRPISLLSCVGKVMEKCVQKHVFTFLRENNLLTISQSGFIPGDSTTYQLLTIYDDFCKSLDLGQTSQAVFFDISKALDRVWHRGLIHELNVIGVRGSLLS
;
A
#
# COMPACT_ATOMS: atom_id res chain seq x y z
N MET A 1 -4.33 27.75 -8.22
CA MET A 1 -5.35 27.34 -7.24
C MET A 1 -6.36 26.51 -7.99
N LEU A 2 -6.62 25.28 -7.60
CA LEU A 2 -7.67 24.45 -8.23
C LEU A 2 -9.01 25.05 -7.80
N ASP A 3 -9.77 25.57 -8.75
CA ASP A 3 -11.01 26.34 -8.53
C ASP A 3 -12.19 25.49 -8.02
N ASN A 4 -11.98 24.20 -7.75
CA ASN A 4 -12.98 23.35 -7.09
C ASN A 4 -12.23 22.27 -6.31
N PRO A 5 -12.32 22.20 -4.97
CA PRO A 5 -11.58 21.19 -4.22
C PRO A 5 -12.18 19.81 -4.54
N ILE A 6 -11.45 19.05 -5.36
CA ILE A 6 -11.75 17.65 -5.60
C ILE A 6 -11.75 16.94 -4.24
N THR A 7 -12.81 16.19 -3.96
CA THR A 7 -12.92 15.44 -2.69
C THR A 7 -13.16 13.97 -2.99
N ALA A 8 -12.42 13.09 -2.32
CA ALA A 8 -12.63 11.66 -2.43
C ALA A 8 -14.06 11.29 -1.99
N PRO A 9 -14.74 10.40 -2.72
CA PRO A 9 -16.03 9.89 -2.29
C PRO A 9 -15.91 9.18 -0.93
N VAL A 10 -17.01 9.13 -0.19
CA VAL A 10 -17.05 8.38 1.08
C VAL A 10 -16.78 6.90 0.78
N LEU A 11 -15.85 6.30 1.49
CA LEU A 11 -15.59 4.87 1.37
C LEU A 11 -16.71 4.09 2.04
N VAL A 12 -17.41 3.27 1.26
CA VAL A 12 -18.33 2.25 1.77
C VAL A 12 -17.82 0.90 1.31
N ILE A 13 -17.40 0.06 2.25
CA ILE A 13 -16.90 -1.28 1.97
C ILE A 13 -18.08 -2.23 1.85
N THR A 14 -18.28 -2.83 0.68
CA THR A 14 -19.35 -3.82 0.43
C THR A 14 -18.86 -5.24 0.65
N GLY A 15 -19.79 -6.16 0.93
CA GLY A 15 -19.48 -7.60 0.99
C GLY A 15 -18.85 -8.12 -0.30
N GLU A 16 -19.24 -7.60 -1.46
CA GLU A 16 -18.64 -7.94 -2.76
C GLU A 16 -17.18 -7.50 -2.85
N MET A 17 -16.84 -6.29 -2.41
CA MET A 17 -15.44 -5.83 -2.36
C MET A 17 -14.58 -6.75 -1.50
N VAL A 18 -15.06 -7.09 -0.31
CA VAL A 18 -14.37 -8.01 0.62
C VAL A 18 -14.22 -9.38 0.00
N HIS A 19 -15.27 -9.91 -0.63
CA HIS A 19 -15.26 -11.20 -1.32
C HIS A 19 -14.18 -11.27 -2.41
N ASN A 20 -14.14 -10.26 -3.27
CA ASN A 20 -13.17 -10.21 -4.37
C ASN A 20 -11.74 -10.11 -3.85
N ILE A 21 -11.50 -9.29 -2.83
CA ILE A 21 -10.17 -9.16 -2.20
C ILE A 21 -9.73 -10.47 -1.55
N ILE A 22 -10.63 -11.17 -0.84
CA ILE A 22 -10.29 -12.43 -0.20
C ILE A 22 -9.95 -13.51 -1.23
N LYS A 23 -10.65 -13.56 -2.36
CA LYS A 23 -10.35 -14.51 -3.45
C LYS A 23 -8.97 -14.32 -4.08
N GLU A 24 -8.46 -13.08 -4.11
CA GLU A 24 -7.13 -12.76 -4.62
C GLU A 24 -5.98 -13.08 -3.64
N LEU A 25 -6.28 -13.51 -2.41
CA LEU A 25 -5.26 -13.78 -1.40
C LEU A 25 -4.42 -15.01 -1.74
N ASP A 26 -3.11 -14.88 -1.56
CA ASP A 26 -2.20 -16.03 -1.64
C ASP A 26 -2.36 -16.91 -0.40
N GLN A 27 -2.73 -18.18 -0.61
CA GLN A 27 -2.98 -19.16 0.45
C GLN A 27 -1.75 -19.48 1.30
N ASN A 28 -0.54 -19.26 0.76
CA ASN A 28 0.73 -19.67 1.38
C ASN A 28 1.39 -18.55 2.19
N LYS A 29 0.76 -17.38 2.32
CA LYS A 29 1.30 -16.29 3.13
C LYS A 29 1.25 -16.61 4.62
N ALA A 30 2.31 -16.16 5.32
CA ALA A 30 2.41 -16.28 6.75
C ALA A 30 1.31 -15.50 7.48
N VAL A 31 0.94 -15.99 8.66
CA VAL A 31 -0.14 -15.44 9.50
C VAL A 31 0.39 -14.47 10.55
N GLY A 32 -0.49 -13.59 10.99
CA GLY A 32 -0.26 -12.72 12.13
C GLY A 32 -0.53 -13.40 13.49
N PRO A 33 -0.50 -12.62 14.59
CA PRO A 33 -0.72 -13.12 15.94
C PRO A 33 -2.11 -13.72 16.21
N ASP A 34 -3.09 -13.41 15.36
CA ASP A 34 -4.47 -13.93 15.43
C ASP A 34 -4.61 -15.35 14.87
N LEU A 35 -3.55 -15.88 14.25
CA LEU A 35 -3.48 -17.21 13.65
C LEU A 35 -4.53 -17.48 12.56
N ILE A 36 -5.14 -16.43 11.99
CA ILE A 36 -6.11 -16.55 10.91
C ILE A 36 -5.36 -16.62 9.57
N HIS A 37 -5.40 -17.80 8.93
CA HIS A 37 -4.75 -18.05 7.64
C HIS A 37 -5.60 -17.55 6.46
N ASN A 38 -4.96 -17.07 5.40
CA ASN A 38 -5.64 -16.76 4.14
C ASN A 38 -6.45 -17.94 3.60
N LYS A 39 -5.95 -19.17 3.73
CA LYS A 39 -6.67 -20.39 3.33
C LYS A 39 -8.03 -20.53 4.03
N LEU A 40 -8.13 -20.15 5.31
CA LEU A 40 -9.40 -20.13 6.04
C LEU A 40 -10.33 -19.06 5.50
N LEU A 41 -9.83 -17.84 5.30
CA LEU A 41 -10.62 -16.73 4.75
C LEU A 41 -11.17 -17.07 3.37
N ILE A 42 -10.35 -17.66 2.48
CA ILE A 42 -10.76 -18.06 1.13
C ILE A 42 -11.86 -19.14 1.19
N LYS A 43 -11.72 -20.14 2.05
CA LYS A 43 -12.72 -21.21 2.18
C LYS A 43 -14.07 -20.73 2.75
N ALA A 44 -14.02 -19.71 3.63
CA ALA A 44 -15.21 -19.18 4.28
C ALA A 44 -15.75 -17.91 3.56
N VAL A 45 -15.19 -17.52 2.43
CA VAL A 45 -15.42 -16.21 1.79
C VAL A 45 -16.90 -15.89 1.59
N SER A 46 -17.71 -16.84 1.14
CA SER A 46 -19.14 -16.63 0.90
C SER A 46 -19.96 -16.33 2.16
N ILE A 47 -19.46 -16.74 3.33
CA ILE A 47 -20.14 -16.57 4.61
C ILE A 47 -19.64 -15.32 5.34
N ILE A 48 -18.31 -15.04 5.26
CA ILE A 48 -17.68 -14.00 6.09
C ILE A 48 -17.63 -12.64 5.40
N SER A 49 -17.81 -12.54 4.08
CA SER A 49 -17.63 -11.28 3.34
C SER A 49 -18.56 -10.18 3.83
N GLU A 50 -19.84 -10.48 4.03
CA GLU A 50 -20.82 -9.51 4.52
C GLU A 50 -20.56 -9.10 5.99
N PRO A 51 -20.40 -10.03 6.96
CA PRO A 51 -20.01 -9.66 8.31
C PRO A 51 -18.74 -8.84 8.40
N LEU A 52 -17.73 -9.15 7.59
CA LEU A 52 -16.47 -8.38 7.57
C LEU A 52 -16.67 -6.98 7.00
N SER A 53 -17.52 -6.80 5.96
CA SER A 53 -17.80 -5.47 5.42
C SER A 53 -18.44 -4.56 6.47
N ILE A 54 -19.38 -5.08 7.25
CA ILE A 54 -20.02 -4.37 8.37
C ILE A 54 -18.99 -3.98 9.43
N LEU A 55 -18.12 -4.92 9.81
CA LEU A 55 -17.05 -4.66 10.79
C LEU A 55 -16.07 -3.60 10.30
N PHE A 56 -15.68 -3.64 9.02
CA PHE A 56 -14.75 -2.69 8.42
C PHE A 56 -15.35 -1.28 8.34
N ASN A 57 -16.59 -1.14 7.88
CA ASN A 57 -17.28 0.14 7.86
C ASN A 57 -17.40 0.72 9.27
N ARG A 58 -17.81 -0.08 10.25
CA ARG A 58 -17.87 0.36 11.64
C ARG A 58 -16.50 0.84 12.17
N SER A 59 -15.43 0.13 11.85
CA SER A 59 -14.06 0.51 12.20
C SER A 59 -13.67 1.88 11.63
N ILE A 60 -14.09 2.17 10.38
CA ILE A 60 -13.86 3.45 9.72
C ILE A 60 -14.74 4.55 10.35
N ASP A 61 -16.02 4.30 10.55
CA ASP A 61 -16.96 5.28 11.10
C ASP A 61 -16.59 5.71 12.53
N GLU A 62 -16.12 4.75 13.33
CA GLU A 62 -15.65 5.00 14.70
C GLU A 62 -14.18 5.48 14.75
N SER A 63 -13.52 5.65 13.58
CA SER A 63 -12.08 5.98 13.48
C SER A 63 -11.21 5.09 14.39
N THR A 64 -11.57 3.82 14.49
CA THR A 64 -10.96 2.89 15.43
C THR A 64 -10.46 1.63 14.73
N PHE A 65 -9.15 1.53 14.53
CA PHE A 65 -8.53 0.31 14.01
C PHE A 65 -8.37 -0.73 15.14
N PRO A 66 -8.88 -1.95 14.98
CA PRO A 66 -8.88 -2.97 16.04
C PRO A 66 -7.48 -3.25 16.59
N LYS A 67 -7.35 -3.26 17.94
CA LYS A 67 -6.05 -3.44 18.62
C LYS A 67 -5.36 -4.75 18.24
N LEU A 68 -6.12 -5.82 17.95
CA LEU A 68 -5.57 -7.11 17.54
C LEU A 68 -4.85 -7.02 16.20
N TRP A 69 -5.37 -6.22 15.26
CA TRP A 69 -4.77 -6.06 13.93
C TRP A 69 -3.54 -5.15 13.92
N LYS A 70 -3.35 -4.34 14.98
CA LYS A 70 -2.13 -3.52 15.18
C LYS A 70 -0.93 -4.35 15.69
N LYS A 71 -1.15 -5.59 16.12
CA LYS A 71 -0.09 -6.48 16.60
C LYS A 71 0.56 -7.21 15.43
N ALA A 72 1.86 -7.44 15.51
CA ALA A 72 2.62 -8.20 14.54
C ALA A 72 3.59 -9.18 15.20
N HIS A 73 3.84 -10.31 14.55
CA HIS A 73 5.06 -11.08 14.79
C HIS A 73 6.17 -10.50 13.91
N VAL A 74 7.27 -10.07 14.51
CA VAL A 74 8.41 -9.51 13.78
C VAL A 74 9.45 -10.59 13.56
N ILE A 75 9.75 -10.90 12.29
CA ILE A 75 10.76 -11.86 11.88
C ILE A 75 11.96 -11.13 11.29
N PRO A 76 13.18 -11.28 11.86
CA PRO A 76 14.38 -10.71 11.31
C PRO A 76 14.88 -11.54 10.11
N ILE A 77 14.86 -10.95 8.92
CA ILE A 77 15.40 -11.56 7.71
C ILE A 77 16.80 -11.03 7.45
N PHE A 78 17.80 -11.93 7.44
CA PHE A 78 19.18 -11.58 7.14
C PHE A 78 19.32 -11.02 5.71
N LYS A 79 20.00 -9.89 5.57
CA LYS A 79 20.23 -9.21 4.29
C LYS A 79 21.59 -9.53 3.70
N LYS A 80 22.66 -9.19 4.41
CA LYS A 80 24.07 -9.37 4.03
C LYS A 80 25.01 -8.89 5.14
N GLY A 81 26.28 -9.28 5.08
CA GLY A 81 27.32 -8.81 6.01
C GLY A 81 27.47 -9.74 7.21
N ASP A 82 27.86 -9.20 8.36
CA ASP A 82 28.03 -9.97 9.60
C ASP A 82 26.69 -10.28 10.23
N LYS A 83 26.43 -11.56 10.52
CA LYS A 83 25.19 -12.06 11.13
C LYS A 83 25.03 -11.63 12.58
N HIS A 84 26.08 -11.17 13.25
CA HIS A 84 26.01 -10.69 14.62
C HIS A 84 25.53 -9.23 14.74
N LEU A 85 25.44 -8.51 13.62
CA LEU A 85 25.00 -7.12 13.59
C LEU A 85 23.52 -7.01 13.24
N CYS A 86 22.70 -6.48 14.15
CA CYS A 86 21.25 -6.28 13.97
C CYS A 86 20.91 -5.44 12.73
N ASN A 87 21.78 -4.48 12.35
CA ASN A 87 21.58 -3.64 11.17
C ASN A 87 21.65 -4.40 9.84
N ASN A 88 22.11 -5.65 9.85
CA ASN A 88 22.18 -6.55 8.70
C ASN A 88 20.90 -7.39 8.53
N TYR A 89 19.88 -7.14 9.34
CA TYR A 89 18.57 -7.78 9.25
C TYR A 89 17.49 -6.79 8.83
N ARG A 90 16.50 -7.31 8.08
CA ARG A 90 15.26 -6.59 7.79
C ARG A 90 14.16 -7.12 8.68
N PRO A 91 13.50 -6.30 9.51
CA PRO A 91 12.33 -6.72 10.25
C PRO A 91 11.15 -6.89 9.28
N ILE A 92 10.55 -8.07 9.25
CA ILE A 92 9.33 -8.34 8.51
C ILE A 92 8.19 -8.52 9.50
N SER A 93 7.20 -7.64 9.44
CA SER A 93 6.03 -7.68 10.31
C SER A 93 4.93 -8.57 9.72
N LEU A 94 4.61 -9.65 10.42
CA LEU A 94 3.49 -10.53 10.09
C LEU A 94 2.25 -10.01 10.80
N LEU A 95 1.41 -9.28 10.08
CA LEU A 95 0.16 -8.69 10.53
C LEU A 95 -1.03 -9.63 10.32
N SER A 96 -2.15 -9.34 10.99
CA SER A 96 -3.44 -10.00 10.78
C SER A 96 -3.82 -10.06 9.30
N CYS A 97 -4.22 -11.25 8.81
CA CYS A 97 -4.72 -11.39 7.44
C CYS A 97 -6.05 -10.65 7.24
N VAL A 98 -6.90 -10.59 8.27
CA VAL A 98 -8.16 -9.84 8.24
C VAL A 98 -7.89 -8.33 8.15
N GLY A 99 -6.94 -7.82 8.97
CA GLY A 99 -6.51 -6.43 8.90
C GLY A 99 -6.02 -6.04 7.50
N LYS A 100 -5.21 -6.91 6.86
CA LYS A 100 -4.74 -6.70 5.48
C LYS A 100 -5.85 -6.65 4.45
N VAL A 101 -6.96 -7.37 4.64
CA VAL A 101 -8.13 -7.27 3.75
C VAL A 101 -8.75 -5.89 3.85
N MET A 102 -8.94 -5.37 5.07
CA MET A 102 -9.43 -3.99 5.29
C MET A 102 -8.49 -2.95 4.67
N GLU A 103 -7.18 -3.04 4.96
CA GLU A 103 -6.16 -2.17 4.38
C GLU A 103 -6.21 -2.16 2.85
N LYS A 104 -6.45 -3.33 2.22
CA LYS A 104 -6.56 -3.44 0.76
C LYS A 104 -7.84 -2.80 0.21
N CYS A 105 -8.95 -2.81 0.97
CA CYS A 105 -10.15 -2.06 0.62
C CYS A 105 -9.87 -0.54 0.60
N VAL A 106 -9.26 -0.03 1.66
CA VAL A 106 -8.89 1.39 1.78
C VAL A 106 -7.88 1.77 0.69
N GLN A 107 -6.85 0.97 0.48
CA GLN A 107 -5.83 1.21 -0.54
C GLN A 107 -6.42 1.28 -1.94
N LYS A 108 -7.30 0.33 -2.32
CA LYS A 108 -7.96 0.36 -3.63
C LYS A 108 -8.78 1.64 -3.81
N HIS A 109 -9.53 2.06 -2.80
CA HIS A 109 -10.36 3.27 -2.85
C HIS A 109 -9.51 4.54 -3.04
N VAL A 110 -8.51 4.73 -2.18
CA VAL A 110 -7.63 5.90 -2.27
C VAL A 110 -6.85 5.91 -3.58
N PHE A 111 -6.31 4.77 -4.00
CA PHE A 111 -5.57 4.66 -5.26
C PHE A 111 -6.43 4.98 -6.49
N THR A 112 -7.67 4.47 -6.53
CA THR A 112 -8.62 4.78 -7.60
C THR A 112 -8.90 6.27 -7.67
N PHE A 113 -9.19 6.91 -6.54
CA PHE A 113 -9.38 8.36 -6.45
C PHE A 113 -8.17 9.15 -6.98
N LEU A 114 -6.97 8.80 -6.54
CA LEU A 114 -5.74 9.48 -6.98
C LEU A 114 -5.51 9.33 -8.49
N ARG A 115 -5.77 8.14 -9.04
CA ARG A 115 -5.58 7.82 -10.45
C ARG A 115 -6.60 8.55 -11.33
N GLU A 116 -7.88 8.50 -10.99
CA GLU A 116 -8.96 9.11 -11.76
C GLU A 116 -8.86 10.64 -11.82
N ASN A 117 -8.24 11.24 -10.80
CA ASN A 117 -8.04 12.68 -10.74
C ASN A 117 -6.63 13.14 -11.15
N ASN A 118 -5.82 12.24 -11.73
CA ASN A 118 -4.44 12.54 -12.19
C ASN A 118 -3.55 13.15 -11.07
N LEU A 119 -3.73 12.70 -9.82
CA LEU A 119 -2.97 13.16 -8.66
C LEU A 119 -1.66 12.38 -8.46
N LEU A 120 -1.42 11.35 -9.25
CA LEU A 120 -0.15 10.61 -9.26
C LEU A 120 0.75 11.16 -10.35
N THR A 121 2.04 11.30 -10.06
CA THR A 121 3.00 11.69 -11.09
C THR A 121 3.21 10.59 -12.12
N ILE A 122 3.28 10.98 -13.39
CA ILE A 122 3.56 10.04 -14.51
C ILE A 122 4.97 9.42 -14.43
N SER A 123 5.87 10.05 -13.69
CA SER A 123 7.24 9.57 -13.50
C SER A 123 7.37 8.50 -12.41
N GLN A 124 6.28 8.19 -11.70
CA GLN A 124 6.29 7.17 -10.66
C GLN A 124 6.05 5.79 -11.24
N SER A 125 7.00 4.88 -11.05
CA SER A 125 6.93 3.48 -11.47
C SER A 125 6.68 2.55 -10.27
N GLY A 126 7.33 2.82 -9.12
CA GLY A 126 7.17 2.01 -7.93
C GLY A 126 5.75 2.01 -7.37
N PHE A 127 5.22 0.84 -7.00
CA PHE A 127 3.88 0.62 -6.45
C PHE A 127 2.71 0.97 -7.41
N ILE A 128 2.98 1.14 -8.69
CA ILE A 128 1.96 1.33 -9.72
C ILE A 128 1.55 -0.03 -10.30
N PRO A 129 0.26 -0.43 -10.23
CA PRO A 129 -0.21 -1.67 -10.82
C PRO A 129 0.03 -1.71 -12.34
N GLY A 130 0.62 -2.80 -12.82
CA GLY A 130 0.93 -2.99 -14.24
C GLY A 130 2.29 -2.44 -14.67
N ASP A 131 3.01 -1.74 -13.80
CA ASP A 131 4.38 -1.31 -14.06
C ASP A 131 5.42 -2.31 -13.52
N SER A 132 6.64 -2.23 -14.00
CA SER A 132 7.72 -3.13 -13.60
C SER A 132 9.09 -2.45 -13.65
N THR A 133 10.04 -3.02 -12.93
CA THR A 133 11.45 -2.61 -13.00
C THR A 133 11.99 -2.67 -14.43
N THR A 134 11.52 -3.63 -15.24
CA THR A 134 11.92 -3.78 -16.64
C THR A 134 11.47 -2.58 -17.48
N TYR A 135 10.21 -2.15 -17.34
CA TYR A 135 9.71 -0.97 -18.05
C TYR A 135 10.48 0.29 -17.65
N GLN A 136 10.75 0.47 -16.36
CA GLN A 136 11.54 1.61 -15.90
C GLN A 136 12.97 1.62 -16.47
N LEU A 137 13.62 0.45 -16.53
CA LEU A 137 14.95 0.33 -17.13
C LEU A 137 14.92 0.62 -18.65
N LEU A 138 13.89 0.16 -19.35
CA LEU A 138 13.71 0.46 -20.79
C LEU A 138 13.52 1.95 -21.02
N THR A 139 12.73 2.64 -20.18
CA THR A 139 12.55 4.10 -20.29
C THR A 139 13.87 4.84 -20.10
N ILE A 140 14.65 4.50 -19.07
CA ILE A 140 15.97 5.11 -18.82
C ILE A 140 16.92 4.83 -19.98
N TYR A 141 16.92 3.60 -20.51
CA TYR A 141 17.75 3.22 -21.65
C TYR A 141 17.41 4.02 -22.91
N ASP A 142 16.11 4.15 -23.22
CA ASP A 142 15.63 4.94 -24.34
C ASP A 142 16.03 6.42 -24.24
N ASP A 143 15.91 7.01 -23.05
CA ASP A 143 16.34 8.39 -22.77
C ASP A 143 17.85 8.58 -23.00
N PHE A 144 18.66 7.60 -22.61
CA PHE A 144 20.11 7.64 -22.88
C PHE A 144 20.42 7.50 -24.38
N CYS A 145 19.75 6.59 -25.08
CA CYS A 145 19.92 6.45 -26.53
C CYS A 145 19.56 7.74 -27.28
N LYS A 146 18.41 8.34 -26.96
CA LYS A 146 17.98 9.61 -27.56
C LYS A 146 19.01 10.73 -27.32
N SER A 147 19.56 10.82 -26.13
CA SER A 147 20.59 11.83 -25.82
C SER A 147 21.85 11.60 -26.63
N LEU A 148 22.30 10.34 -26.80
CA LEU A 148 23.46 10.01 -27.61
C LEU A 148 23.24 10.32 -29.10
N ASP A 149 22.06 10.00 -29.65
CA ASP A 149 21.70 10.30 -31.04
C ASP A 149 21.71 11.81 -31.33
N LEU A 150 21.40 12.62 -30.32
CA LEU A 150 21.45 14.09 -30.38
C LEU A 150 22.85 14.67 -30.08
N GLY A 151 23.85 13.83 -29.86
CA GLY A 151 25.21 14.27 -29.49
C GLY A 151 25.30 14.94 -28.09
N GLN A 152 24.31 14.67 -27.24
CA GLN A 152 24.22 15.23 -25.88
C GLN A 152 24.89 14.31 -24.85
N THR A 153 25.31 14.89 -23.72
CA THR A 153 25.81 14.13 -22.57
C THR A 153 24.70 13.90 -21.57
N SER A 154 24.46 12.65 -21.18
CA SER A 154 23.51 12.28 -20.12
C SER A 154 24.22 12.12 -18.81
N GLN A 155 23.62 12.64 -17.72
CA GLN A 155 24.10 12.45 -16.36
C GLN A 155 22.95 11.89 -15.51
N ALA A 156 23.16 10.75 -14.85
CA ALA A 156 22.20 10.15 -13.95
C ALA A 156 22.65 10.26 -12.49
N VAL A 157 21.74 10.69 -11.62
CA VAL A 157 21.97 10.75 -10.17
C VAL A 157 20.92 9.90 -9.46
N PHE A 158 21.36 8.95 -8.63
CA PHE A 158 20.49 8.05 -7.89
C PHE A 158 20.42 8.45 -6.42
N PHE A 159 19.22 8.63 -5.91
CA PHE A 159 18.96 8.90 -4.50
C PHE A 159 18.29 7.70 -3.84
N ASP A 160 18.75 7.32 -2.65
CA ASP A 160 18.12 6.28 -1.83
C ASP A 160 17.88 6.78 -0.40
N ILE A 161 16.66 6.58 0.11
CA ILE A 161 16.32 6.96 1.48
C ILE A 161 16.41 5.72 2.36
N SER A 162 17.43 5.68 3.22
CA SER A 162 17.60 4.58 4.15
C SER A 162 16.40 4.48 5.12
N LYS A 163 15.80 3.28 5.24
CA LYS A 163 14.62 3.01 6.08
C LYS A 163 13.46 3.97 5.75
N ALA A 164 13.16 4.18 4.47
CA ALA A 164 12.18 5.15 4.00
C ALA A 164 10.83 5.00 4.71
N LEU A 165 10.28 3.77 4.83
CA LEU A 165 9.00 3.51 5.48
C LEU A 165 9.01 3.81 6.98
N ASP A 166 10.14 3.59 7.66
CA ASP A 166 10.29 3.87 9.11
C ASP A 166 10.41 5.38 9.42
N ARG A 167 10.70 6.18 8.37
CA ARG A 167 10.93 7.62 8.50
C ARG A 167 9.79 8.48 7.98
N VAL A 168 8.67 7.88 7.60
CA VAL A 168 7.50 8.64 7.13
C VAL A 168 7.02 9.59 8.23
N TRP A 169 6.94 10.86 7.88
CA TRP A 169 6.31 11.86 8.74
C TRP A 169 4.79 11.74 8.66
N HIS A 170 4.19 10.94 9.54
CA HIS A 170 2.77 10.60 9.49
C HIS A 170 1.85 11.83 9.47
N ARG A 171 2.14 12.86 10.29
CA ARG A 171 1.34 14.10 10.31
C ARG A 171 1.37 14.83 8.96
N GLY A 172 2.54 14.88 8.32
CA GLY A 172 2.68 15.44 6.98
C GLY A 172 1.91 14.63 5.94
N LEU A 173 2.00 13.30 5.98
CA LEU A 173 1.24 12.43 5.08
C LEU A 173 -0.28 12.65 5.22
N ILE A 174 -0.80 12.73 6.45
CA ILE A 174 -2.21 13.01 6.72
C ILE A 174 -2.59 14.40 6.19
N HIS A 175 -1.72 15.40 6.38
CA HIS A 175 -1.94 16.73 5.84
C HIS A 175 -2.02 16.74 4.31
N GLU A 176 -1.07 16.11 3.64
CA GLU A 176 -1.05 16.00 2.16
C GLU A 176 -2.28 15.27 1.64
N LEU A 177 -2.67 14.14 2.25
CA LEU A 177 -3.89 13.43 1.89
C LEU A 177 -5.13 14.31 2.02
N ASN A 178 -5.21 15.14 3.07
CA ASN A 178 -6.31 16.08 3.24
C ASN A 178 -6.31 17.18 2.17
N VAL A 179 -5.13 17.72 1.82
CA VAL A 179 -4.97 18.74 0.78
C VAL A 179 -5.42 18.25 -0.58
N ILE A 180 -5.06 17.02 -0.95
CA ILE A 180 -5.45 16.42 -2.22
C ILE A 180 -6.89 15.90 -2.25
N GLY A 181 -7.65 16.03 -1.14
CA GLY A 181 -9.08 15.74 -1.10
C GLY A 181 -9.50 14.46 -0.41
N VAL A 182 -8.58 13.65 0.13
CA VAL A 182 -8.94 12.54 1.01
C VAL A 182 -9.29 13.11 2.38
N ARG A 183 -10.52 12.89 2.85
CA ARG A 183 -11.06 13.55 4.06
C ARG A 183 -11.91 12.61 4.91
N GLY A 184 -12.34 13.13 6.06
CA GLY A 184 -13.29 12.44 6.95
C GLY A 184 -12.67 11.32 7.77
N SER A 185 -13.49 10.31 8.10
CA SER A 185 -13.12 9.20 9.00
C SER A 185 -11.93 8.35 8.55
N LEU A 186 -11.54 8.44 7.27
CA LEU A 186 -10.33 7.76 6.76
C LEU A 186 -9.02 8.38 7.29
N LEU A 187 -9.03 9.65 7.72
CA LEU A 187 -7.86 10.37 8.21
C LEU A 187 -7.86 10.60 9.73
N SER A 188 -8.89 10.14 10.42
CA SER A 188 -9.12 10.38 11.86
C SER A 188 -8.37 9.41 12.75
#